data_757d13beb59a797142e7c6ba854d85eb
#
_entry.id   757d13beb59a797142e7c6ba854d85eb
#
_cell.length_a   1.000
_cell.length_b   1.000
_cell.length_c   1.000
_cell.angle_alpha   90.00
_cell.angle_beta   90.00
_cell.angle_gamma   90.00
#
_symmetry.space_group_name_H-M   'P 1'
#
loop_
_entity.id
_entity.type
_entity.pdbx_description
1 polymer ?
#
loop_
_entity_poly.entity_id
_entity_poly.type
_entity_poly.pdbx_seq_one_letter_code
_entity_poly.pdbx_strand_id
1 'polypeptide(L)'
;MNLNSPLRTVVVTGVGATTPLGGDTASTWESLLAGRSGATALQQDWAAELPVRIAAPAAVDPTSVLPGHLARRLDRAAQFAVLAAREAWADAGFTGKAGETGGSFDAGDGTGRISAPADPYRVGSVVGTGVGGVTTLLSQYDVLRERGSRKVSPYTVPMLMPNSPAAHVGMEVDARAGVHTVVSACASGAEAIGYGIDMIRTGRADVVVAGGTEAVIVPLNLAAFGNMMAMSKRNDDPQGASRPYDKGRDGFVLGEGAGVVILEAAEHAARRGAAVYCEAVGQGLSADSYHIAQPEPTGRGIAAALEQLLATTDIRPSEIAHLNAHATSTPQGDVTELKALEKVLGDDMGHVAVSATKSMTGHLLGGAGGIETVATVLALRHRTAPPTINITELDDEVDPSLVSSRPRPLPGGNIVALNNSFGFGGHNVVLGFRVTDGQ
;
A
#
# COMPACT_ATOMS: atom_id res chain seq x y z
N MET A 1 -16.67 -26.58 8.56
CA MET A 1 -15.27 -26.24 8.86
C MET A 1 -14.87 -26.95 10.13
N ASN A 2 -13.77 -27.67 10.12
CA ASN A 2 -13.24 -28.31 11.32
C ASN A 2 -12.48 -27.23 12.11
N LEU A 3 -13.05 -26.74 13.20
CA LEU A 3 -12.52 -25.66 14.03
C LEU A 3 -11.14 -25.98 14.68
N ASN A 4 -10.66 -27.21 14.51
CA ASN A 4 -9.40 -27.71 15.06
C ASN A 4 -8.30 -27.86 14.01
N SER A 5 -8.48 -27.44 12.76
CA SER A 5 -7.39 -27.45 11.79
C SER A 5 -6.45 -26.26 12.10
N PRO A 6 -5.12 -26.49 12.13
CA PRO A 6 -4.17 -25.40 12.30
C PRO A 6 -4.36 -24.37 11.18
N LEU A 7 -4.17 -23.09 11.49
CA LEU A 7 -4.18 -22.03 10.49
C LEU A 7 -3.07 -22.29 9.47
N ARG A 8 -3.36 -22.01 8.20
CA ARG A 8 -2.39 -22.20 7.11
C ARG A 8 -1.36 -21.07 7.14
N THR A 9 -0.12 -21.41 6.87
CA THR A 9 0.96 -20.43 6.65
C THR A 9 0.73 -19.70 5.33
N VAL A 10 0.90 -18.39 5.34
CA VAL A 10 0.73 -17.53 4.17
C VAL A 10 2.07 -16.93 3.79
N VAL A 11 2.41 -16.96 2.52
CA VAL A 11 3.65 -16.40 1.99
C VAL A 11 3.36 -15.37 0.90
N VAL A 12 4.29 -14.43 0.70
CA VAL A 12 4.30 -13.50 -0.42
C VAL A 12 5.13 -14.09 -1.54
N THR A 13 4.53 -14.29 -2.71
CA THR A 13 5.21 -14.88 -3.88
C THR A 13 5.37 -13.91 -5.04
N GLY A 14 4.72 -12.75 -5.01
CA GLY A 14 4.85 -11.73 -6.03
C GLY A 14 4.52 -10.35 -5.50
N VAL A 15 5.13 -9.34 -6.10
CA VAL A 15 4.94 -7.91 -5.77
C VAL A 15 4.79 -7.10 -7.05
N GLY A 16 3.98 -6.04 -7.00
CA GLY A 16 3.79 -5.11 -8.11
C GLY A 16 3.45 -3.72 -7.62
N ALA A 17 3.94 -2.70 -8.30
CA ALA A 17 3.76 -1.31 -7.89
C ALA A 17 3.71 -0.35 -9.08
N THR A 18 2.86 0.66 -8.96
CA THR A 18 2.88 1.86 -9.79
C THR A 18 2.81 3.05 -8.85
N THR A 19 3.87 3.85 -8.80
CA THR A 19 4.08 4.83 -7.73
C THR A 19 4.57 6.17 -8.27
N PRO A 20 4.63 7.22 -7.45
CA PRO A 20 5.31 8.46 -7.82
C PRO A 20 6.82 8.31 -8.08
N LEU A 21 7.41 7.19 -7.68
CA LEU A 21 8.84 6.92 -7.80
C LEU A 21 9.20 6.05 -9.00
N GLY A 22 8.23 5.31 -9.55
CA GLY A 22 8.44 4.40 -10.67
C GLY A 22 7.15 3.81 -11.20
N GLY A 23 7.18 3.36 -12.47
CA GLY A 23 6.06 2.67 -13.11
C GLY A 23 5.95 1.19 -12.77
N ASP A 24 6.96 0.65 -12.10
CA ASP A 24 7.09 -0.75 -11.68
C ASP A 24 7.80 -0.86 -10.33
N THR A 25 7.84 -2.08 -9.80
CA THR A 25 8.46 -2.40 -8.51
C THR A 25 9.96 -2.13 -8.50
N ALA A 26 10.69 -2.46 -9.57
CA ALA A 26 12.14 -2.32 -9.64
C ALA A 26 12.56 -0.84 -9.61
N SER A 27 11.96 -0.01 -10.45
CA SER A 27 12.22 1.45 -10.49
C SER A 27 11.77 2.15 -9.21
N THR A 28 10.67 1.70 -8.61
CA THR A 28 10.20 2.19 -7.30
C THR A 28 11.23 1.89 -6.21
N TRP A 29 11.73 0.65 -6.13
CA TRP A 29 12.70 0.24 -5.13
C TRP A 29 14.03 0.97 -5.27
N GLU A 30 14.55 1.08 -6.50
CA GLU A 30 15.76 1.86 -6.78
C GLU A 30 15.62 3.31 -6.31
N SER A 31 14.48 3.94 -6.60
CA SER A 31 14.21 5.31 -6.21
C SER A 31 14.06 5.49 -4.70
N LEU A 32 13.44 4.52 -4.01
CA LEU A 32 13.36 4.48 -2.55
C LEU A 32 14.75 4.43 -1.92
N LEU A 33 15.63 3.54 -2.38
CA LEU A 33 17.00 3.44 -1.85
C LEU A 33 17.84 4.67 -2.17
N ALA A 34 17.60 5.32 -3.31
CA ALA A 34 18.26 6.55 -3.69
C ALA A 34 17.74 7.79 -2.94
N GLY A 35 16.69 7.67 -2.13
CA GLY A 35 16.08 8.81 -1.42
C GLY A 35 15.48 9.85 -2.38
N ARG A 36 14.88 9.44 -3.50
CA ARG A 36 14.23 10.34 -4.45
C ARG A 36 12.84 10.73 -3.97
N SER A 37 12.47 12.00 -4.11
CA SER A 37 11.10 12.46 -3.87
C SER A 37 10.30 12.45 -5.16
N GLY A 38 9.08 11.88 -5.12
CA GLY A 38 8.12 11.94 -6.21
C GLY A 38 7.22 13.17 -6.18
N ALA A 39 7.37 14.04 -5.18
CA ALA A 39 6.56 15.25 -5.04
C ALA A 39 7.00 16.33 -6.05
N THR A 40 6.03 16.94 -6.72
CA THR A 40 6.23 17.97 -7.74
C THR A 40 5.19 19.08 -7.61
N ALA A 41 5.51 20.24 -8.20
CA ALA A 41 4.49 21.29 -8.41
C ALA A 41 3.48 20.83 -9.46
N LEU A 42 2.21 21.03 -9.18
CA LEU A 42 1.12 20.75 -10.12
C LEU A 42 1.13 21.77 -11.26
N GLN A 43 1.05 21.26 -12.50
CA GLN A 43 1.15 22.09 -13.72
C GLN A 43 -0.23 22.40 -14.32
N GLN A 44 -1.30 21.87 -13.77
CA GLN A 44 -2.67 22.08 -14.24
C GLN A 44 -3.15 23.48 -13.87
N ASP A 45 -3.83 24.17 -14.78
CA ASP A 45 -4.32 25.55 -14.59
C ASP A 45 -5.15 25.72 -13.32
N TRP A 46 -5.98 24.73 -12.98
CA TRP A 46 -6.80 24.76 -11.77
C TRP A 46 -5.98 24.77 -10.47
N ALA A 47 -4.73 24.33 -10.50
CA ALA A 47 -3.91 24.28 -9.29
C ALA A 47 -3.47 25.69 -8.84
N ALA A 48 -3.40 26.65 -9.77
CA ALA A 48 -2.96 28.01 -9.46
C ALA A 48 -3.87 28.73 -8.43
N GLU A 49 -5.14 28.37 -8.37
CA GLU A 49 -6.13 28.97 -7.47
C GLU A 49 -6.17 28.29 -6.08
N LEU A 50 -5.43 27.18 -5.90
CA LEU A 50 -5.45 26.43 -4.65
C LEU A 50 -4.33 26.86 -3.68
N PRO A 51 -4.57 26.78 -2.37
CA PRO A 51 -3.54 27.06 -1.37
C PRO A 51 -2.43 26.00 -1.36
N VAL A 52 -2.72 24.76 -1.80
CA VAL A 52 -1.78 23.67 -1.98
C VAL A 52 -1.67 23.37 -3.46
N ARG A 53 -0.46 23.51 -4.02
CA ARG A 53 -0.14 23.36 -5.44
C ARG A 53 0.89 22.28 -5.71
N ILE A 54 1.04 21.36 -4.78
CA ILE A 54 2.00 20.25 -4.85
C ILE A 54 1.29 18.92 -4.65
N ALA A 55 1.78 17.89 -5.31
CA ALA A 55 1.34 16.51 -5.14
C ALA A 55 2.46 15.56 -5.62
N ALA A 56 2.29 14.26 -5.39
CA ALA A 56 3.15 13.19 -5.88
C ALA A 56 2.36 12.33 -6.90
N PRO A 57 2.23 12.77 -8.17
CA PRO A 57 1.56 12.01 -9.21
C PRO A 57 2.36 10.76 -9.55
N ALA A 58 1.68 9.71 -10.04
CA ALA A 58 2.35 8.51 -10.51
C ALA A 58 3.36 8.83 -11.62
N ALA A 59 4.54 8.21 -11.56
CA ALA A 59 5.63 8.45 -12.49
C ALA A 59 5.28 8.08 -13.95
N VAL A 60 4.34 7.16 -14.13
CA VAL A 60 3.87 6.70 -15.45
C VAL A 60 2.37 6.90 -15.55
N ASP A 61 1.91 7.50 -16.64
CA ASP A 61 0.48 7.58 -16.94
C ASP A 61 -0.04 6.19 -17.33
N PRO A 62 -1.00 5.61 -16.59
CA PRO A 62 -1.50 4.29 -16.86
C PRO A 62 -2.15 4.15 -18.25
N THR A 63 -2.65 5.25 -18.85
CA THR A 63 -3.24 5.24 -20.18
C THR A 63 -2.21 5.06 -21.30
N SER A 64 -0.93 5.31 -21.03
CA SER A 64 0.18 5.04 -21.96
C SER A 64 0.57 3.56 -22.03
N VAL A 65 0.20 2.78 -21.02
CA VAL A 65 0.52 1.34 -20.89
C VAL A 65 -0.68 0.46 -21.20
N LEU A 66 -1.87 0.83 -20.70
CA LEU A 66 -3.08 0.04 -20.90
C LEU A 66 -3.63 0.19 -22.31
N PRO A 67 -4.19 -0.90 -22.92
CA PRO A 67 -4.91 -0.79 -24.17
C PRO A 67 -6.02 0.25 -24.07
N GLY A 68 -6.14 1.14 -25.05
CA GLY A 68 -7.05 2.28 -24.99
C GLY A 68 -8.55 1.91 -24.84
N HIS A 69 -8.97 0.72 -25.26
CA HIS A 69 -10.35 0.25 -25.05
C HIS A 69 -10.60 -0.14 -23.59
N LEU A 70 -9.58 -0.61 -22.88
CA LEU A 70 -9.63 -0.92 -21.45
C LEU A 70 -9.54 0.37 -20.62
N ALA A 71 -8.54 1.22 -20.89
CA ALA A 71 -8.34 2.48 -20.17
C ALA A 71 -9.60 3.35 -20.13
N ARG A 72 -10.39 3.39 -21.22
CA ARG A 72 -11.66 4.16 -21.28
C ARG A 72 -12.80 3.59 -20.40
N ARG A 73 -12.67 2.38 -19.87
CA ARG A 73 -13.69 1.71 -19.04
C ARG A 73 -13.26 1.56 -17.58
N LEU A 74 -12.09 2.09 -17.22
CA LEU A 74 -11.50 2.05 -15.89
C LEU A 74 -11.35 3.47 -15.36
N ASP A 75 -11.76 3.69 -14.11
CA ASP A 75 -11.28 4.86 -13.36
C ASP A 75 -9.76 4.79 -13.19
N ARG A 76 -9.11 5.94 -13.01
CA ARG A 76 -7.66 6.02 -12.87
C ARG A 76 -7.13 5.14 -11.73
N ALA A 77 -7.84 5.05 -10.59
CA ALA A 77 -7.47 4.17 -9.49
C ALA A 77 -7.50 2.69 -9.91
N ALA A 78 -8.51 2.26 -10.68
CA ALA A 78 -8.60 0.91 -11.20
C ALA A 78 -7.52 0.62 -12.26
N GLN A 79 -7.11 1.63 -13.05
CA GLN A 79 -6.01 1.51 -13.99
C GLN A 79 -4.69 1.20 -13.28
N PHE A 80 -4.36 1.92 -12.20
CA PHE A 80 -3.17 1.63 -11.38
C PHE A 80 -3.23 0.24 -10.76
N ALA A 81 -4.37 -0.13 -10.16
CA ALA A 81 -4.54 -1.45 -9.56
C ALA A 81 -4.31 -2.59 -10.54
N VAL A 82 -4.83 -2.47 -11.77
CA VAL A 82 -4.65 -3.48 -12.83
C VAL A 82 -3.18 -3.58 -13.24
N LEU A 83 -2.46 -2.46 -13.40
CA LEU A 83 -1.03 -2.49 -13.76
C LEU A 83 -0.20 -3.17 -12.67
N ALA A 84 -0.36 -2.75 -11.42
CA ALA A 84 0.35 -3.35 -10.29
C ALA A 84 0.00 -4.83 -10.09
N ALA A 85 -1.28 -5.21 -10.30
CA ALA A 85 -1.70 -6.61 -10.20
C ALA A 85 -1.11 -7.48 -11.30
N ARG A 86 -1.01 -6.99 -12.54
CA ARG A 86 -0.36 -7.71 -13.64
C ARG A 86 1.11 -7.97 -13.36
N GLU A 87 1.82 -6.95 -12.86
CA GLU A 87 3.22 -7.11 -12.46
C GLU A 87 3.36 -8.13 -11.34
N ALA A 88 2.59 -8.01 -10.24
CA ALA A 88 2.65 -8.94 -9.13
C ALA A 88 2.33 -10.39 -9.54
N TRP A 89 1.34 -10.57 -10.43
CA TRP A 89 0.96 -11.87 -10.94
C TRP A 89 2.06 -12.52 -11.78
N ALA A 90 2.69 -11.74 -12.65
CA ALA A 90 3.83 -12.20 -13.43
C ALA A 90 5.06 -12.49 -12.55
N ASP A 91 5.33 -11.63 -11.57
CA ASP A 91 6.43 -11.79 -10.61
C ASP A 91 6.27 -13.06 -9.76
N ALA A 92 5.03 -13.40 -9.38
CA ALA A 92 4.71 -14.68 -8.74
C ALA A 92 4.93 -15.91 -9.67
N GLY A 93 5.28 -15.69 -10.94
CA GLY A 93 5.48 -16.74 -11.94
C GLY A 93 4.19 -17.29 -12.52
N PHE A 94 3.05 -16.63 -12.34
CA PHE A 94 1.80 -17.03 -12.97
C PHE A 94 1.71 -16.50 -14.40
N THR A 95 1.26 -17.37 -15.34
CA THR A 95 1.04 -17.02 -16.75
C THR A 95 -0.42 -17.27 -17.12
N GLY A 96 -1.08 -16.26 -17.70
CA GLY A 96 -2.50 -16.36 -18.02
C GLY A 96 -3.43 -16.26 -16.81
N LYS A 97 -4.71 -16.51 -17.03
CA LYS A 97 -5.75 -16.49 -15.99
C LYS A 97 -5.81 -17.81 -15.23
N ALA A 98 -6.32 -17.79 -14.02
CA ALA A 98 -6.58 -19.00 -13.26
C ALA A 98 -7.47 -19.97 -14.07
N GLY A 99 -7.11 -21.25 -14.10
CA GLY A 99 -7.82 -22.29 -14.85
C GLY A 99 -7.53 -22.35 -16.35
N GLU A 100 -6.78 -21.42 -16.94
CA GLU A 100 -6.35 -21.51 -18.33
C GLU A 100 -5.13 -22.40 -18.46
N THR A 101 -5.22 -23.48 -19.25
CA THR A 101 -4.07 -24.32 -19.60
C THR A 101 -3.41 -23.75 -20.87
N GLY A 102 -2.27 -23.08 -20.73
CA GLY A 102 -1.41 -22.75 -21.86
C GLY A 102 -1.46 -21.33 -22.42
N GLY A 103 -1.95 -20.34 -21.70
CA GLY A 103 -1.84 -18.93 -22.08
C GLY A 103 -0.40 -18.43 -21.88
N SER A 104 0.31 -18.09 -22.96
CA SER A 104 1.63 -17.48 -22.88
C SER A 104 1.49 -15.95 -22.81
N PHE A 105 1.77 -15.36 -21.66
CA PHE A 105 2.31 -14.00 -21.63
C PHE A 105 3.83 -14.13 -21.85
N ASP A 106 4.33 -13.40 -22.84
CA ASP A 106 5.74 -13.39 -23.18
C ASP A 106 6.50 -12.58 -22.11
N ALA A 107 6.95 -13.25 -21.04
CA ALA A 107 7.95 -12.70 -20.14
C ALA A 107 9.31 -13.01 -20.76
N GLY A 108 9.93 -12.04 -21.40
CA GLY A 108 11.09 -12.14 -22.29
C GLY A 108 12.41 -12.54 -21.65
N ASP A 109 12.46 -13.43 -20.64
CA ASP A 109 13.71 -13.81 -19.97
C ASP A 109 13.99 -15.32 -19.81
N GLY A 110 13.20 -16.21 -20.38
CA GLY A 110 13.58 -17.63 -20.50
C GLY A 110 13.63 -18.45 -19.20
N THR A 111 13.09 -18.00 -18.08
CA THR A 111 13.03 -18.75 -16.83
C THR A 111 11.68 -19.45 -16.64
N GLY A 112 11.74 -20.72 -16.39
CA GLY A 112 10.72 -21.74 -16.20
C GLY A 112 9.26 -21.27 -16.00
N ARG A 113 8.40 -21.60 -16.97
CA ARG A 113 6.97 -21.35 -16.98
C ARG A 113 6.29 -22.09 -15.82
N ILE A 114 5.69 -21.34 -14.90
CA ILE A 114 4.79 -21.88 -13.91
C ILE A 114 3.36 -21.57 -14.38
N SER A 115 2.52 -22.59 -14.51
CA SER A 115 1.12 -22.45 -14.93
C SER A 115 0.32 -21.66 -13.89
N ALA A 116 -0.73 -20.94 -14.34
CA ALA A 116 -1.73 -20.32 -13.48
C ALA A 116 -2.28 -21.31 -12.44
N PRO A 117 -2.84 -20.84 -11.29
CA PRO A 117 -3.53 -21.70 -10.34
C PRO A 117 -4.60 -22.52 -11.05
N ALA A 118 -4.61 -23.85 -10.84
CA ALA A 118 -5.48 -24.75 -11.59
C ALA A 118 -6.98 -24.51 -11.33
N ASP A 119 -7.36 -23.95 -10.16
CA ASP A 119 -8.75 -23.74 -9.76
C ASP A 119 -9.07 -22.26 -9.51
N PRO A 120 -9.82 -21.58 -10.39
CA PRO A 120 -10.26 -20.21 -10.19
C PRO A 120 -11.05 -19.98 -8.90
N TYR A 121 -11.77 -20.99 -8.42
CA TYR A 121 -12.52 -20.92 -7.15
C TYR A 121 -11.63 -20.93 -5.91
N ARG A 122 -10.31 -21.05 -6.09
CA ARG A 122 -9.29 -20.95 -5.05
C ARG A 122 -8.46 -19.65 -5.16
N VAL A 123 -8.79 -18.76 -6.12
CA VAL A 123 -8.15 -17.46 -6.32
C VAL A 123 -9.08 -16.34 -5.88
N GLY A 124 -8.59 -15.45 -5.00
CA GLY A 124 -9.32 -14.27 -4.52
C GLY A 124 -8.68 -12.96 -4.99
N SER A 125 -9.46 -11.87 -4.93
CA SER A 125 -8.98 -10.49 -5.14
C SER A 125 -9.47 -9.60 -4.00
N VAL A 126 -8.55 -8.89 -3.34
CA VAL A 126 -8.88 -7.95 -2.26
C VAL A 126 -8.08 -6.66 -2.47
N VAL A 127 -8.73 -5.62 -3.00
CA VAL A 127 -8.05 -4.34 -3.27
C VAL A 127 -8.78 -3.22 -2.55
N GLY A 128 -8.08 -2.55 -1.63
CA GLY A 128 -8.58 -1.42 -0.87
C GLY A 128 -8.44 -0.09 -1.63
N THR A 129 -9.34 0.84 -1.34
CA THR A 129 -9.27 2.24 -1.80
C THR A 129 -10.00 3.11 -0.78
N GLY A 130 -9.50 4.31 -0.53
CA GLY A 130 -10.13 5.23 0.43
C GLY A 130 -11.33 5.98 -0.16
N VAL A 131 -11.24 6.39 -1.42
CA VAL A 131 -12.23 7.26 -2.07
C VAL A 131 -12.90 6.59 -3.28
N GLY A 132 -12.21 5.69 -3.95
CA GLY A 132 -12.70 5.06 -5.18
C GLY A 132 -12.59 5.96 -6.41
N GLY A 133 -13.52 5.82 -7.37
CA GLY A 133 -13.46 6.45 -8.69
C GLY A 133 -13.85 7.92 -8.71
N VAL A 134 -13.23 8.76 -7.89
CA VAL A 134 -13.54 10.19 -7.79
C VAL A 134 -13.23 10.96 -9.07
N THR A 135 -12.20 10.57 -9.83
CA THR A 135 -11.88 11.18 -11.13
C THR A 135 -13.00 11.00 -12.12
N THR A 136 -13.58 9.80 -12.18
CA THR A 136 -14.78 9.52 -12.99
C THR A 136 -15.99 10.29 -12.51
N LEU A 137 -16.23 10.32 -11.19
CA LEU A 137 -17.38 11.03 -10.62
C LEU A 137 -17.38 12.51 -11.02
N LEU A 138 -16.26 13.20 -10.82
CA LEU A 138 -16.16 14.63 -11.11
C LEU A 138 -16.24 14.92 -12.60
N SER A 139 -15.49 14.19 -13.43
CA SER A 139 -15.50 14.38 -14.89
C SER A 139 -16.88 14.14 -15.49
N GLN A 140 -17.61 13.14 -15.04
CA GLN A 140 -18.94 12.84 -15.53
C GLN A 140 -20.01 13.79 -14.98
N TYR A 141 -19.80 14.36 -13.80
CA TYR A 141 -20.63 15.46 -13.31
C TYR A 141 -20.48 16.72 -14.17
N ASP A 142 -19.27 17.06 -14.59
CA ASP A 142 -19.03 18.16 -15.54
C ASP A 142 -19.71 17.89 -16.89
N VAL A 143 -19.57 16.68 -17.44
CA VAL A 143 -20.30 16.27 -18.66
C VAL A 143 -21.81 16.43 -18.50
N LEU A 144 -22.38 16.03 -17.35
CA LEU A 144 -23.81 16.21 -17.06
C LEU A 144 -24.20 17.69 -17.09
N ARG A 145 -23.40 18.54 -16.45
CA ARG A 145 -23.65 19.98 -16.33
C ARG A 145 -23.53 20.72 -17.67
N GLU A 146 -22.50 20.42 -18.44
CA GLU A 146 -22.16 21.17 -19.65
C GLU A 146 -22.84 20.62 -20.89
N ARG A 147 -23.07 19.29 -20.96
CA ARG A 147 -23.48 18.59 -22.19
C ARG A 147 -24.79 17.82 -22.06
N GLY A 148 -25.35 17.74 -20.85
CA GLY A 148 -26.63 17.10 -20.54
C GLY A 148 -26.53 15.58 -20.35
N SER A 149 -27.61 15.01 -19.83
CA SER A 149 -27.68 13.62 -19.35
C SER A 149 -27.37 12.57 -20.45
N ARG A 150 -27.71 12.84 -21.72
CA ARG A 150 -27.46 11.92 -22.84
C ARG A 150 -25.97 11.74 -23.16
N LYS A 151 -25.10 12.58 -22.66
CA LYS A 151 -23.65 12.53 -22.90
C LYS A 151 -22.88 11.87 -21.76
N VAL A 152 -23.53 11.62 -20.62
CA VAL A 152 -22.92 10.88 -19.49
C VAL A 152 -22.62 9.45 -19.92
N SER A 153 -21.42 8.97 -19.61
CA SER A 153 -20.99 7.61 -19.97
C SER A 153 -21.84 6.55 -19.27
N PRO A 154 -22.30 5.49 -19.97
CA PRO A 154 -22.97 4.36 -19.30
C PRO A 154 -22.05 3.59 -18.34
N TYR A 155 -20.74 3.77 -18.45
CA TYR A 155 -19.75 3.17 -17.53
C TYR A 155 -19.52 4.00 -16.28
N THR A 156 -20.15 5.17 -16.11
CA THR A 156 -19.94 6.06 -14.98
C THR A 156 -20.09 5.32 -13.63
N VAL A 157 -21.21 4.62 -13.44
CA VAL A 157 -21.47 3.92 -12.17
C VAL A 157 -20.46 2.80 -11.94
N PRO A 158 -20.24 1.85 -12.84
CA PRO A 158 -19.22 0.81 -12.64
C PRO A 158 -17.80 1.35 -12.39
N MET A 159 -17.43 2.49 -13.00
CA MET A 159 -16.11 3.08 -12.84
C MET A 159 -15.94 3.81 -11.50
N LEU A 160 -16.98 4.52 -11.03
CA LEU A 160 -16.89 5.31 -9.79
C LEU A 160 -16.99 4.49 -8.51
N MET A 161 -17.55 3.28 -8.55
CA MET A 161 -17.77 2.46 -7.37
C MET A 161 -16.45 2.01 -6.73
N PRO A 162 -16.28 2.09 -5.39
CA PRO A 162 -15.03 1.70 -4.72
C PRO A 162 -14.59 0.25 -4.98
N ASN A 163 -15.53 -0.66 -5.28
CA ASN A 163 -15.20 -2.03 -5.59
C ASN A 163 -14.65 -2.24 -7.04
N SER A 164 -14.65 -1.21 -7.86
CA SER A 164 -14.19 -1.30 -9.26
C SER A 164 -12.75 -1.80 -9.39
N PRO A 165 -11.75 -1.31 -8.63
CA PRO A 165 -10.39 -1.82 -8.71
C PRO A 165 -10.29 -3.31 -8.41
N ALA A 166 -10.88 -3.78 -7.31
CA ALA A 166 -10.87 -5.19 -6.93
C ALA A 166 -11.56 -6.09 -7.97
N ALA A 167 -12.69 -5.61 -8.53
CA ALA A 167 -13.43 -6.34 -9.55
C ALA A 167 -12.62 -6.49 -10.85
N HIS A 168 -11.97 -5.43 -11.31
CA HIS A 168 -11.13 -5.48 -12.51
C HIS A 168 -9.88 -6.33 -12.32
N VAL A 169 -9.20 -6.24 -11.16
CA VAL A 169 -8.11 -7.14 -10.80
C VAL A 169 -8.60 -8.60 -10.76
N GLY A 170 -9.76 -8.86 -10.17
CA GLY A 170 -10.37 -10.19 -10.14
C GLY A 170 -10.64 -10.75 -11.54
N MET A 171 -11.09 -9.90 -12.49
CA MET A 171 -11.31 -10.30 -13.89
C MET A 171 -9.99 -10.58 -14.64
N GLU A 172 -8.90 -9.86 -14.31
CA GLU A 172 -7.58 -10.10 -14.92
C GLU A 172 -7.05 -11.49 -14.60
N VAL A 173 -7.28 -11.98 -13.37
CA VAL A 173 -6.75 -13.26 -12.90
C VAL A 173 -7.79 -14.39 -12.81
N ASP A 174 -9.05 -14.14 -13.20
CA ASP A 174 -10.21 -15.03 -13.03
C ASP A 174 -10.43 -15.46 -11.57
N ALA A 175 -10.40 -14.51 -10.64
CA ALA A 175 -10.63 -14.76 -9.21
C ALA A 175 -12.10 -15.07 -8.92
N ARG A 176 -12.40 -16.28 -8.42
CA ARG A 176 -13.76 -16.76 -8.11
C ARG A 176 -13.97 -17.21 -6.65
N ALA A 177 -12.91 -17.20 -5.83
CA ALA A 177 -13.03 -17.46 -4.38
C ALA A 177 -13.66 -16.30 -3.62
N GLY A 178 -13.72 -15.12 -4.25
CA GLY A 178 -14.31 -13.89 -3.74
C GLY A 178 -13.52 -12.67 -4.21
N VAL A 179 -14.27 -11.58 -4.45
CA VAL A 179 -13.72 -10.27 -4.80
C VAL A 179 -14.23 -9.27 -3.77
N HIS A 180 -13.31 -8.62 -3.07
CA HIS A 180 -13.64 -7.76 -1.94
C HIS A 180 -12.90 -6.41 -2.05
N THR A 181 -13.53 -5.38 -1.51
CA THR A 181 -12.92 -4.06 -1.36
C THR A 181 -13.04 -3.63 0.09
N VAL A 182 -11.92 -3.29 0.70
CA VAL A 182 -11.86 -2.72 2.04
C VAL A 182 -11.78 -1.20 1.90
N VAL A 183 -12.58 -0.51 2.73
CA VAL A 183 -12.59 0.96 2.80
C VAL A 183 -12.43 1.37 4.25
N SER A 184 -11.19 1.66 4.64
CA SER A 184 -10.77 2.14 5.97
C SER A 184 -9.86 3.36 5.84
N ALA A 185 -10.24 4.28 4.94
CA ALA A 185 -9.49 5.49 4.61
C ALA A 185 -8.02 5.16 4.25
N CYS A 186 -7.05 5.78 4.95
CA CYS A 186 -5.62 5.58 4.66
C CYS A 186 -5.11 4.16 4.98
N ALA A 187 -5.84 3.36 5.76
CA ALA A 187 -5.48 2.00 6.10
C ALA A 187 -6.01 0.95 5.12
N SER A 188 -6.83 1.35 4.12
CA SER A 188 -7.56 0.43 3.22
C SER A 188 -6.68 -0.63 2.56
N GLY A 189 -5.51 -0.23 2.06
CA GLY A 189 -4.59 -1.15 1.37
C GLY A 189 -3.96 -2.18 2.31
N ALA A 190 -3.55 -1.76 3.50
CA ALA A 190 -3.01 -2.67 4.51
C ALA A 190 -4.08 -3.64 5.02
N GLU A 191 -5.28 -3.14 5.34
CA GLU A 191 -6.40 -3.98 5.81
C GLU A 191 -6.86 -4.96 4.72
N ALA A 192 -6.82 -4.55 3.44
CA ALA A 192 -7.10 -5.45 2.31
C ALA A 192 -6.10 -6.62 2.25
N ILE A 193 -4.81 -6.36 2.49
CA ILE A 193 -3.78 -7.40 2.57
C ILE A 193 -4.06 -8.32 3.77
N GLY A 194 -4.35 -7.77 4.93
CA GLY A 194 -4.74 -8.53 6.12
C GLY A 194 -5.96 -9.42 5.88
N TYR A 195 -6.98 -8.89 5.22
CA TYR A 195 -8.15 -9.69 4.82
C TYR A 195 -7.78 -10.84 3.86
N GLY A 196 -6.86 -10.58 2.92
CA GLY A 196 -6.33 -11.62 2.03
C GLY A 196 -5.59 -12.73 2.79
N ILE A 197 -4.78 -12.36 3.81
CA ILE A 197 -4.13 -13.33 4.71
C ILE A 197 -5.18 -14.21 5.38
N ASP A 198 -6.25 -13.64 5.91
CA ASP A 198 -7.32 -14.38 6.59
C ASP A 198 -8.11 -15.28 5.64
N MET A 199 -8.31 -14.89 4.38
CA MET A 199 -8.93 -15.76 3.38
C MET A 199 -8.12 -17.05 3.16
N ILE A 200 -6.80 -16.95 3.12
CA ILE A 200 -5.91 -18.12 2.94
C ILE A 200 -5.85 -18.93 4.24
N ARG A 201 -5.63 -18.29 5.38
CA ARG A 201 -5.55 -18.96 6.69
C ARG A 201 -6.77 -19.80 7.01
N THR A 202 -7.95 -19.29 6.66
CA THR A 202 -9.22 -19.98 6.88
C THR A 202 -9.59 -20.97 5.78
N GLY A 203 -8.72 -21.15 4.78
CA GLY A 203 -8.90 -22.11 3.70
C GLY A 203 -9.94 -21.70 2.64
N ARG A 204 -10.35 -20.43 2.58
CA ARG A 204 -11.26 -19.91 1.54
C ARG A 204 -10.59 -19.79 0.18
N ALA A 205 -9.30 -19.46 0.16
CA ALA A 205 -8.48 -19.34 -1.05
C ALA A 205 -7.13 -20.03 -0.87
N ASP A 206 -6.44 -20.29 -1.96
CA ASP A 206 -5.03 -20.71 -1.99
C ASP A 206 -4.13 -19.58 -2.47
N VAL A 207 -4.66 -18.68 -3.30
CA VAL A 207 -3.96 -17.49 -3.85
C VAL A 207 -4.88 -16.29 -3.70
N VAL A 208 -4.36 -15.15 -3.26
CA VAL A 208 -5.09 -13.88 -3.19
C VAL A 208 -4.23 -12.76 -3.75
N VAL A 209 -4.77 -12.03 -4.71
CA VAL A 209 -4.21 -10.76 -5.17
C VAL A 209 -4.69 -9.69 -4.22
N ALA A 210 -3.82 -9.12 -3.40
CA ALA A 210 -4.18 -8.19 -2.33
C ALA A 210 -3.36 -6.90 -2.39
N GLY A 211 -3.98 -5.77 -2.06
CA GLY A 211 -3.26 -4.50 -2.04
C GLY A 211 -4.17 -3.29 -1.94
N GLY A 212 -3.65 -2.15 -2.35
CA GLY A 212 -4.38 -0.89 -2.34
C GLY A 212 -4.06 0.00 -3.53
N THR A 213 -5.02 0.87 -3.86
CA THR A 213 -4.89 1.83 -4.95
C THR A 213 -5.60 3.14 -4.62
N GLU A 214 -5.10 4.24 -5.18
CA GLU A 214 -5.79 5.52 -5.09
C GLU A 214 -5.44 6.45 -6.26
N ALA A 215 -6.41 7.28 -6.69
CA ALA A 215 -6.22 8.31 -7.70
C ALA A 215 -7.05 9.54 -7.34
N VAL A 216 -6.51 10.39 -6.49
CA VAL A 216 -7.26 11.47 -5.83
C VAL A 216 -6.67 12.87 -6.05
N ILE A 217 -5.71 13.01 -6.98
CA ILE A 217 -5.11 14.31 -7.33
C ILE A 217 -6.10 15.06 -8.24
N VAL A 218 -7.14 15.59 -7.63
CA VAL A 218 -8.22 16.36 -8.27
C VAL A 218 -8.49 17.65 -7.49
N PRO A 219 -9.00 18.73 -8.13
CA PRO A 219 -9.19 20.04 -7.49
C PRO A 219 -9.98 19.97 -6.18
N LEU A 220 -11.07 19.22 -6.17
CA LEU A 220 -11.95 19.10 -5.00
C LEU A 220 -11.22 18.52 -3.79
N ASN A 221 -10.45 17.45 -3.98
CA ASN A 221 -9.76 16.80 -2.87
C ASN A 221 -8.61 17.66 -2.33
N LEU A 222 -7.82 18.29 -3.21
CA LEU A 222 -6.77 19.22 -2.77
C LEU A 222 -7.35 20.41 -2.00
N ALA A 223 -8.44 20.99 -2.47
CA ALA A 223 -9.14 22.06 -1.77
C ALA A 223 -9.66 21.60 -0.39
N ALA A 224 -10.31 20.42 -0.34
CA ALA A 224 -10.88 19.88 0.89
C ALA A 224 -9.81 19.56 1.95
N PHE A 225 -8.77 18.82 1.58
CA PHE A 225 -7.65 18.52 2.50
C PHE A 225 -6.85 19.77 2.87
N GLY A 226 -6.70 20.72 1.93
CA GLY A 226 -6.10 22.03 2.21
C GLY A 226 -6.89 22.83 3.26
N ASN A 227 -8.22 22.82 3.18
CA ASN A 227 -9.10 23.47 4.16
C ASN A 227 -9.09 22.76 5.53
N MET A 228 -8.84 21.45 5.56
CA MET A 228 -8.61 20.71 6.81
C MET A 228 -7.25 21.04 7.45
N MET A 229 -6.38 21.80 6.77
CA MET A 229 -4.98 22.07 7.18
C MET A 229 -4.18 20.78 7.38
N ALA A 230 -4.51 19.73 6.63
CA ALA A 230 -3.86 18.42 6.74
C ALA A 230 -2.68 18.28 5.76
N MET A 231 -2.60 19.16 4.75
CA MET A 231 -1.57 19.12 3.70
C MET A 231 -0.50 20.17 3.89
N SER A 232 0.73 19.83 3.51
CA SER A 232 1.84 20.77 3.46
C SER A 232 1.57 21.90 2.45
N LYS A 233 1.94 23.11 2.82
CA LYS A 233 1.86 24.32 1.98
C LYS A 233 3.22 24.74 1.42
N ARG A 234 4.22 23.89 1.45
CA ARG A 234 5.57 24.18 0.92
C ARG A 234 5.58 24.15 -0.61
N ASN A 235 4.78 25.01 -1.22
CA ASN A 235 4.66 25.10 -2.68
C ASN A 235 5.97 25.45 -3.39
N ASP A 236 6.86 26.14 -2.69
CA ASP A 236 8.17 26.60 -3.24
C ASP A 236 9.24 25.51 -3.15
N ASP A 237 9.00 24.44 -2.36
CA ASP A 237 9.90 23.29 -2.23
C ASP A 237 9.09 21.98 -2.19
N PRO A 238 8.52 21.54 -3.33
CA PRO A 238 7.70 20.33 -3.38
C PRO A 238 8.41 19.08 -2.89
N GLN A 239 9.68 18.91 -3.27
CA GLN A 239 10.47 17.73 -2.93
C GLN A 239 10.80 17.65 -1.43
N GLY A 240 10.93 18.79 -0.77
CA GLY A 240 11.16 18.89 0.67
C GLY A 240 9.88 18.97 1.51
N ALA A 241 8.69 18.90 0.90
CA ALA A 241 7.42 19.13 1.59
C ALA A 241 7.01 17.99 2.52
N SER A 242 7.12 16.73 2.06
CA SER A 242 6.89 15.57 2.92
C SER A 242 8.16 15.29 3.74
N ARG A 243 8.10 15.54 5.04
CA ARG A 243 9.25 15.51 5.96
C ARG A 243 8.92 14.89 7.33
N PRO A 244 8.56 13.61 7.36
CA PRO A 244 8.24 12.93 8.61
C PRO A 244 9.37 13.10 9.64
N TYR A 245 8.98 13.29 10.90
CA TYR A 245 9.89 13.47 12.05
C TYR A 245 10.71 14.76 12.06
N ASP A 246 10.65 15.60 11.03
CA ASP A 246 11.28 16.93 11.03
C ASP A 246 10.45 17.92 11.85
N LYS A 247 11.11 18.81 12.62
CA LYS A 247 10.42 19.85 13.41
C LYS A 247 9.59 20.79 12.55
N GLY A 248 9.99 21.02 11.31
CA GLY A 248 9.30 21.89 10.37
C GLY A 248 8.21 21.20 9.54
N ARG A 249 7.78 19.98 9.87
CA ARG A 249 6.68 19.29 9.17
C ARG A 249 5.37 20.01 9.38
N ASP A 250 4.58 20.14 8.32
CA ASP A 250 3.35 20.94 8.30
C ASP A 250 2.16 20.24 7.63
N GLY A 251 2.25 18.93 7.38
CA GLY A 251 1.21 18.12 6.77
C GLY A 251 1.72 17.21 5.66
N PHE A 252 0.84 16.37 5.11
CA PHE A 252 1.21 15.42 4.08
C PHE A 252 1.22 16.03 2.67
N VAL A 253 1.90 15.36 1.74
CA VAL A 253 1.80 15.58 0.30
C VAL A 253 0.90 14.49 -0.28
N LEU A 254 -0.14 14.85 -1.03
CA LEU A 254 -1.06 13.89 -1.64
C LEU A 254 -0.40 13.13 -2.79
N GLY A 255 -0.50 11.80 -2.80
CA GLY A 255 0.02 10.94 -3.85
C GLY A 255 -1.06 10.10 -4.55
N GLU A 256 -0.69 9.43 -5.64
CA GLU A 256 -1.53 8.47 -6.36
C GLU A 256 -0.72 7.26 -6.83
N GLY A 257 -1.40 6.12 -7.06
CA GLY A 257 -0.78 4.88 -7.52
C GLY A 257 -1.39 3.64 -6.89
N ALA A 258 -0.70 2.50 -7.00
CA ALA A 258 -1.11 1.21 -6.44
C ALA A 258 0.09 0.38 -5.99
N GLY A 259 -0.10 -0.43 -4.95
CA GLY A 259 0.79 -1.50 -4.54
C GLY A 259 0.01 -2.78 -4.29
N VAL A 260 0.48 -3.87 -4.86
CA VAL A 260 -0.20 -5.18 -4.85
C VAL A 260 0.81 -6.27 -4.51
N VAL A 261 0.38 -7.24 -3.72
CA VAL A 261 1.12 -8.46 -3.41
C VAL A 261 0.32 -9.69 -3.80
N ILE A 262 0.99 -10.76 -4.17
CA ILE A 262 0.40 -12.08 -4.29
C ILE A 262 0.64 -12.83 -2.98
N LEU A 263 -0.45 -13.06 -2.27
CA LEU A 263 -0.48 -13.92 -1.09
C LEU A 263 -0.80 -15.33 -1.52
N GLU A 264 -0.08 -16.30 -0.98
CA GLU A 264 -0.22 -17.70 -1.35
C GLU A 264 -0.11 -18.61 -0.12
N ALA A 265 -0.90 -19.68 -0.08
CA ALA A 265 -0.70 -20.71 0.92
C ALA A 265 0.68 -21.37 0.74
N ALA A 266 1.47 -21.49 1.80
CA ALA A 266 2.84 -21.99 1.72
C ALA A 266 2.94 -23.36 1.04
N GLU A 267 2.00 -24.27 1.35
CA GLU A 267 1.95 -25.59 0.72
C GLU A 267 1.55 -25.54 -0.77
N HIS A 268 0.79 -24.51 -1.20
CA HIS A 268 0.49 -24.29 -2.61
C HIS A 268 1.74 -23.77 -3.33
N ALA A 269 2.42 -22.76 -2.78
CA ALA A 269 3.66 -22.21 -3.30
C ALA A 269 4.76 -23.29 -3.44
N ALA A 270 4.93 -24.12 -2.39
CA ALA A 270 5.91 -25.22 -2.39
C ALA A 270 5.63 -26.26 -3.49
N ARG A 271 4.36 -26.66 -3.69
CA ARG A 271 4.00 -27.65 -4.74
C ARG A 271 4.34 -27.19 -6.15
N ARG A 272 4.29 -25.88 -6.41
CA ARG A 272 4.62 -25.32 -7.73
C ARG A 272 6.06 -24.79 -7.84
N GLY A 273 6.86 -24.89 -6.76
CA GLY A 273 8.24 -24.40 -6.74
C GLY A 273 8.35 -22.88 -6.84
N ALA A 274 7.39 -22.13 -6.26
CA ALA A 274 7.39 -20.68 -6.29
C ALA A 274 8.59 -20.11 -5.53
N ALA A 275 9.14 -19.01 -6.03
CA ALA A 275 10.00 -18.15 -5.23
C ALA A 275 9.16 -17.48 -4.13
N VAL A 276 9.69 -17.41 -2.92
CA VAL A 276 9.02 -16.80 -1.77
C VAL A 276 9.83 -15.60 -1.32
N TYR A 277 9.17 -14.45 -1.18
CA TYR A 277 9.79 -13.25 -0.63
C TYR A 277 9.90 -13.33 0.90
N CYS A 278 8.79 -13.64 1.55
CA CYS A 278 8.68 -13.72 3.01
C CYS A 278 7.38 -14.42 3.42
N GLU A 279 7.25 -14.75 4.69
CA GLU A 279 5.97 -15.11 5.31
C GLU A 279 5.17 -13.87 5.63
N ALA A 280 3.86 -13.86 5.31
CA ALA A 280 2.88 -12.89 5.80
C ALA A 280 2.30 -13.42 7.11
N VAL A 281 2.91 -13.02 8.24
CA VAL A 281 2.67 -13.63 9.57
C VAL A 281 1.30 -13.27 10.12
N GLY A 282 0.74 -12.10 9.81
CA GLY A 282 -0.60 -11.71 10.25
C GLY A 282 -0.85 -10.23 10.28
N GLN A 283 -1.99 -9.88 10.89
CA GLN A 283 -2.41 -8.51 11.11
C GLN A 283 -2.88 -8.28 12.54
N GLY A 284 -2.74 -7.04 13.01
CA GLY A 284 -3.42 -6.53 14.18
C GLY A 284 -4.31 -5.35 13.79
N LEU A 285 -5.53 -5.33 14.30
CA LEU A 285 -6.56 -4.33 13.98
C LEU A 285 -7.09 -3.69 15.25
N SER A 286 -7.31 -2.39 15.23
CA SER A 286 -8.01 -1.68 16.28
C SER A 286 -8.75 -0.45 15.75
N ALA A 287 -9.55 0.17 16.60
CA ALA A 287 -10.19 1.44 16.30
C ALA A 287 -10.01 2.41 17.47
N ASP A 288 -9.66 3.67 17.17
CA ASP A 288 -9.52 4.74 18.17
C ASP A 288 -10.84 5.08 18.86
N SER A 289 -11.95 5.05 18.11
CA SER A 289 -13.28 5.49 18.58
C SER A 289 -13.24 6.86 19.28
N TYR A 290 -12.46 7.79 18.70
CA TYR A 290 -12.17 9.10 19.30
C TYR A 290 -12.70 10.26 18.44
N HIS A 291 -12.21 10.42 17.21
CA HIS A 291 -12.57 11.52 16.33
C HIS A 291 -12.50 11.06 14.87
N ILE A 292 -13.33 11.67 13.99
CA ILE A 292 -13.44 11.25 12.58
C ILE A 292 -12.15 11.51 11.77
N ALA A 293 -11.34 12.50 12.14
CA ALA A 293 -10.15 12.89 11.36
C ALA A 293 -8.87 13.05 12.20
N GLN A 294 -8.96 13.07 13.54
CA GLN A 294 -7.79 13.21 14.40
C GLN A 294 -7.45 11.88 15.06
N PRO A 295 -6.16 11.49 15.11
CA PRO A 295 -5.75 10.32 15.85
C PRO A 295 -6.00 10.52 17.35
N GLU A 296 -6.18 9.43 18.09
CA GLU A 296 -6.29 9.47 19.54
C GLU A 296 -4.93 9.90 20.13
N PRO A 297 -4.87 10.97 20.94
CA PRO A 297 -3.59 11.63 21.31
C PRO A 297 -2.59 10.76 22.06
N THR A 298 -3.05 9.73 22.78
CA THR A 298 -2.17 8.83 23.56
C THR A 298 -1.65 7.66 22.73
N GLY A 299 -2.13 7.48 21.48
CA GLY A 299 -1.75 6.36 20.62
C GLY A 299 -2.24 4.99 21.09
N ARG A 300 -3.22 4.93 22.01
CA ARG A 300 -3.70 3.65 22.58
C ARG A 300 -4.28 2.72 21.52
N GLY A 301 -4.92 3.26 20.45
CA GLY A 301 -5.42 2.45 19.34
C GLY A 301 -4.25 1.81 18.56
N ILE A 302 -3.22 2.58 18.26
CA ILE A 302 -1.98 2.11 17.61
C ILE A 302 -1.35 0.98 18.46
N ALA A 303 -1.17 1.22 19.76
CA ALA A 303 -0.64 0.22 20.68
C ALA A 303 -1.48 -1.06 20.67
N ALA A 304 -2.81 -0.94 20.75
CA ALA A 304 -3.72 -2.08 20.76
C ALA A 304 -3.66 -2.89 19.46
N ALA A 305 -3.47 -2.26 18.29
CA ALA A 305 -3.28 -2.99 17.03
C ALA A 305 -1.98 -3.82 17.04
N LEU A 306 -0.86 -3.24 17.52
CA LEU A 306 0.38 -3.99 17.66
C LEU A 306 0.27 -5.11 18.69
N GLU A 307 -0.30 -4.84 19.86
CA GLU A 307 -0.57 -5.85 20.91
C GLU A 307 -1.40 -7.02 20.36
N GLN A 308 -2.42 -6.73 19.54
CA GLN A 308 -3.24 -7.76 18.90
C GLN A 308 -2.43 -8.61 17.93
N LEU A 309 -1.56 -7.99 17.08
CA LEU A 309 -0.68 -8.74 16.19
C LEU A 309 0.22 -9.69 17.01
N LEU A 310 0.89 -9.19 18.04
CA LEU A 310 1.78 -10.00 18.89
C LEU A 310 1.02 -11.13 19.62
N ALA A 311 -0.20 -10.87 20.09
CA ALA A 311 -1.01 -11.86 20.78
C ALA A 311 -1.58 -12.95 19.87
N THR A 312 -1.78 -12.68 18.58
CA THR A 312 -2.38 -13.61 17.61
C THR A 312 -1.36 -14.30 16.71
N THR A 313 -0.08 -13.97 16.87
CA THR A 313 1.04 -14.55 16.13
C THR A 313 2.14 -15.00 17.07
N ASP A 314 3.17 -15.65 16.54
CA ASP A 314 4.37 -16.06 17.29
C ASP A 314 5.53 -15.03 17.17
N ILE A 315 5.23 -13.80 16.73
CA ILE A 315 6.23 -12.73 16.63
C ILE A 315 6.70 -12.34 18.04
N ARG A 316 8.02 -12.38 18.25
CA ARG A 316 8.64 -11.84 19.45
C ARG A 316 9.11 -10.39 19.18
N PRO A 317 8.92 -9.43 20.10
CA PRO A 317 9.41 -8.06 19.95
C PRO A 317 10.87 -7.96 19.51
N SER A 318 11.74 -8.81 20.06
CA SER A 318 13.17 -8.87 19.72
C SER A 318 13.51 -9.30 18.28
N GLU A 319 12.54 -9.86 17.54
CA GLU A 319 12.71 -10.22 16.11
C GLU A 319 12.37 -9.06 15.17
N ILE A 320 11.72 -7.99 15.67
CA ILE A 320 11.28 -6.86 14.86
C ILE A 320 12.49 -5.99 14.53
N ALA A 321 13.01 -6.12 13.32
CA ALA A 321 14.18 -5.39 12.86
C ALA A 321 13.84 -4.15 12.02
N HIS A 322 12.62 -4.08 11.47
CA HIS A 322 12.21 -2.99 10.59
C HIS A 322 10.74 -2.61 10.81
N LEU A 323 10.47 -1.33 10.71
CA LEU A 323 9.14 -0.73 10.68
C LEU A 323 9.01 0.19 9.48
N ASN A 324 8.07 -0.08 8.58
CA ASN A 324 7.58 0.93 7.66
C ASN A 324 6.44 1.69 8.35
N ALA A 325 6.73 2.91 8.78
CA ALA A 325 5.83 3.70 9.59
C ALA A 325 4.72 4.35 8.76
N HIS A 326 3.57 4.59 9.37
CA HIS A 326 2.53 5.39 8.74
C HIS A 326 3.00 6.84 8.52
N ALA A 327 3.59 7.48 9.47
CA ALA A 327 4.32 8.74 9.46
C ALA A 327 4.01 9.66 8.25
N THR A 328 2.91 10.40 8.31
CA THR A 328 2.37 11.21 7.21
C THR A 328 2.98 12.61 7.11
N SER A 329 4.01 12.94 7.91
CA SER A 329 4.56 14.30 8.00
C SER A 329 3.61 15.29 8.69
N THR A 330 2.79 14.80 9.63
CA THR A 330 1.90 15.64 10.43
C THR A 330 2.50 15.89 11.81
N PRO A 331 2.30 17.10 12.39
CA PRO A 331 2.91 17.44 13.67
C PRO A 331 2.62 16.43 14.79
N GLN A 332 1.39 15.94 14.89
CA GLN A 332 0.97 15.04 15.96
C GLN A 332 1.17 13.56 15.60
N GLY A 333 0.82 13.14 14.38
CA GLY A 333 0.73 11.72 14.01
C GLY A 333 2.05 10.98 14.14
N ASP A 334 3.12 11.59 13.61
CA ASP A 334 4.42 10.93 13.48
C ASP A 334 5.04 10.54 14.84
N VAL A 335 5.00 11.46 15.81
CA VAL A 335 5.54 11.22 17.17
C VAL A 335 4.63 10.30 17.98
N THR A 336 3.30 10.46 17.86
CA THR A 336 2.33 9.60 18.54
C THR A 336 2.50 8.13 18.14
N GLU A 337 2.78 7.86 16.87
CA GLU A 337 3.06 6.50 16.38
C GLU A 337 4.26 5.89 17.09
N LEU A 338 5.41 6.57 17.09
CA LEU A 338 6.64 6.04 17.73
C LEU A 338 6.44 5.79 19.22
N LYS A 339 5.84 6.73 19.94
CA LYS A 339 5.56 6.58 21.38
C LYS A 339 4.64 5.40 21.70
N ALA A 340 3.64 5.17 20.85
CA ALA A 340 2.75 4.03 21.00
C ALA A 340 3.49 2.70 20.81
N LEU A 341 4.41 2.63 19.85
CA LEU A 341 5.24 1.44 19.60
C LEU A 341 6.28 1.23 20.70
N GLU A 342 6.95 2.27 21.15
CA GLU A 342 7.88 2.22 22.28
C GLU A 342 7.22 1.66 23.56
N LYS A 343 5.98 2.05 23.81
CA LYS A 343 5.21 1.55 24.94
C LYS A 343 4.98 0.04 24.90
N VAL A 344 4.78 -0.53 23.70
CA VAL A 344 4.52 -1.97 23.50
C VAL A 344 5.80 -2.77 23.42
N LEU A 345 6.82 -2.26 22.70
CA LEU A 345 8.07 -2.97 22.45
C LEU A 345 9.11 -2.79 23.57
N GLY A 346 8.97 -1.73 24.38
CA GLY A 346 9.93 -1.45 25.45
C GLY A 346 11.36 -1.31 24.92
N ASP A 347 12.32 -1.97 25.59
CA ASP A 347 13.75 -1.95 25.23
C ASP A 347 14.01 -2.50 23.79
N ASP A 348 13.14 -3.35 23.28
CA ASP A 348 13.28 -3.90 21.92
C ASP A 348 13.06 -2.84 20.83
N MET A 349 12.45 -1.68 21.12
CA MET A 349 12.31 -0.60 20.15
C MET A 349 13.65 -0.03 19.69
N GLY A 350 14.66 0.03 20.54
CA GLY A 350 15.95 0.69 20.28
C GLY A 350 16.77 0.12 19.11
N HIS A 351 16.49 -1.11 18.65
CA HIS A 351 17.17 -1.70 17.50
C HIS A 351 16.36 -1.68 16.19
N VAL A 352 15.10 -1.25 16.24
CA VAL A 352 14.20 -1.20 15.06
C VAL A 352 14.65 -0.11 14.08
N ALA A 353 14.84 -0.49 12.82
CA ALA A 353 15.05 0.48 11.75
C ALA A 353 13.69 1.04 11.28
N VAL A 354 13.42 2.30 11.54
CA VAL A 354 12.17 2.96 11.14
C VAL A 354 12.36 3.69 9.82
N SER A 355 11.51 3.38 8.83
CA SER A 355 11.43 4.07 7.54
C SER A 355 10.07 4.77 7.41
N ALA A 356 10.07 6.04 7.03
CA ALA A 356 8.90 6.79 6.63
C ALA A 356 8.93 7.02 5.12
N THR A 357 8.50 6.02 4.35
CA THR A 357 8.57 6.04 2.88
C THR A 357 7.69 7.12 2.25
N LYS A 358 6.68 7.63 2.97
CA LYS A 358 5.87 8.79 2.55
C LYS A 358 6.68 10.07 2.41
N SER A 359 7.89 10.16 2.97
CA SER A 359 8.83 11.26 2.69
C SER A 359 9.19 11.32 1.19
N MET A 360 9.10 10.19 0.48
CA MET A 360 9.46 10.02 -0.92
C MET A 360 8.22 9.87 -1.82
N THR A 361 7.27 9.02 -1.44
CA THR A 361 6.08 8.71 -2.24
C THR A 361 4.95 9.72 -2.09
N GLY A 362 4.96 10.56 -1.03
CA GLY A 362 3.75 11.22 -0.56
C GLY A 362 2.77 10.21 0.05
N HIS A 363 1.58 10.67 0.38
CA HIS A 363 0.52 9.87 0.98
C HIS A 363 -0.54 9.48 -0.04
N LEU A 364 -0.59 8.21 -0.41
CA LEU A 364 -1.53 7.68 -1.41
C LEU A 364 -2.86 7.24 -0.80
N LEU A 365 -3.21 7.71 0.38
CA LEU A 365 -4.45 7.34 1.09
C LEU A 365 -4.66 5.82 1.09
N GLY A 366 -5.76 5.34 0.47
CA GLY A 366 -6.05 3.90 0.40
C GLY A 366 -5.03 3.06 -0.36
N GLY A 367 -4.24 3.66 -1.24
CA GLY A 367 -3.11 3.01 -1.93
C GLY A 367 -1.84 2.87 -1.07
N ALA A 368 -1.70 3.70 -0.02
CA ALA A 368 -0.48 3.80 0.76
C ALA A 368 -0.05 2.45 1.38
N GLY A 369 -0.95 1.77 2.11
CA GLY A 369 -0.64 0.49 2.75
C GLY A 369 -0.21 -0.61 1.78
N GLY A 370 -0.69 -0.58 0.54
CA GLY A 370 -0.26 -1.50 -0.52
C GLY A 370 1.19 -1.26 -0.94
N ILE A 371 1.54 -0.02 -1.27
CA ILE A 371 2.90 0.37 -1.69
C ILE A 371 3.90 0.15 -0.55
N GLU A 372 3.51 0.51 0.66
CA GLU A 372 4.34 0.35 1.86
C GLU A 372 4.56 -1.11 2.22
N THR A 373 3.58 -1.99 1.97
CA THR A 373 3.78 -3.43 2.06
C THR A 373 4.79 -3.91 1.03
N VAL A 374 4.71 -3.47 -0.23
CA VAL A 374 5.73 -3.82 -1.25
C VAL A 374 7.12 -3.37 -0.79
N ALA A 375 7.26 -2.13 -0.29
CA ALA A 375 8.52 -1.63 0.24
C ALA A 375 9.03 -2.46 1.45
N THR A 376 8.13 -2.87 2.34
CA THR A 376 8.46 -3.70 3.52
C THR A 376 8.94 -5.10 3.11
N VAL A 377 8.27 -5.73 2.16
CA VAL A 377 8.65 -7.05 1.60
C VAL A 377 10.03 -6.97 0.94
N LEU A 378 10.27 -5.92 0.15
CA LEU A 378 11.57 -5.70 -0.49
C LEU A 378 12.67 -5.37 0.53
N ALA A 379 12.36 -4.61 1.59
CA ALA A 379 13.30 -4.35 2.68
C ALA A 379 13.78 -5.65 3.36
N LEU A 380 12.86 -6.59 3.60
CA LEU A 380 13.20 -7.92 4.10
C LEU A 380 14.04 -8.71 3.08
N ARG A 381 13.62 -8.74 1.82
CA ARG A 381 14.30 -9.48 0.75
C ARG A 381 15.75 -9.02 0.54
N HIS A 382 15.95 -7.71 0.53
CA HIS A 382 17.26 -7.09 0.30
C HIS A 382 18.03 -6.80 1.59
N ARG A 383 17.47 -7.11 2.75
CA ARG A 383 18.06 -6.81 4.07
C ARG A 383 18.47 -5.33 4.20
N THR A 384 17.61 -4.45 3.73
CA THR A 384 17.91 -3.00 3.69
C THR A 384 16.63 -2.21 3.92
N ALA A 385 16.59 -1.40 4.98
CA ALA A 385 15.50 -0.46 5.25
C ALA A 385 15.70 0.81 4.38
N PRO A 386 14.66 1.28 3.67
CA PRO A 386 14.72 2.56 2.95
C PRO A 386 14.97 3.75 3.90
N PRO A 387 15.55 4.86 3.39
CA PRO A 387 15.75 6.06 4.19
C PRO A 387 14.42 6.80 4.45
N THR A 388 14.46 7.68 5.46
CA THR A 388 13.50 8.78 5.61
C THR A 388 14.20 10.07 5.20
N ILE A 389 13.72 10.72 4.14
CA ILE A 389 14.34 11.94 3.62
C ILE A 389 13.74 13.21 4.21
N ASN A 390 14.37 14.36 3.93
CA ASN A 390 13.90 15.70 4.28
C ASN A 390 13.95 16.06 5.78
N ILE A 391 14.66 15.28 6.60
CA ILE A 391 14.91 15.64 7.99
C ILE A 391 16.09 16.63 8.02
N THR A 392 15.81 17.90 8.31
CA THR A 392 16.80 18.94 8.50
C THR A 392 17.08 19.21 9.97
N GLU A 393 16.04 19.10 10.80
CA GLU A 393 16.11 19.18 12.24
C GLU A 393 15.13 18.14 12.83
N LEU A 394 15.69 17.08 13.41
CA LEU A 394 14.91 15.99 13.99
C LEU A 394 14.08 16.51 15.17
N ASP A 395 12.83 16.06 15.28
CA ASP A 395 11.98 16.36 16.42
C ASP A 395 12.60 15.86 17.72
N ASP A 396 12.57 16.69 18.77
CA ASP A 396 13.22 16.38 20.08
C ASP A 396 12.61 15.15 20.76
N GLU A 397 11.41 14.73 20.36
CA GLU A 397 10.71 13.56 20.89
C GLU A 397 11.00 12.27 20.11
N VAL A 398 11.90 12.31 19.11
CA VAL A 398 12.28 11.15 18.29
C VAL A 398 13.71 10.72 18.60
N ASP A 399 13.89 9.45 18.95
CA ASP A 399 15.22 8.88 19.11
C ASP A 399 15.95 8.84 17.76
N PRO A 400 17.11 9.53 17.64
CA PRO A 400 17.87 9.59 16.39
C PRO A 400 18.42 8.22 15.94
N SER A 401 18.47 7.22 16.81
CA SER A 401 18.91 5.86 16.45
C SER A 401 17.87 5.11 15.60
N LEU A 402 16.60 5.48 15.67
CA LEU A 402 15.50 4.81 14.97
C LEU A 402 15.45 5.19 13.49
N VAL A 403 15.69 6.45 13.15
CA VAL A 403 15.43 7.02 11.83
C VAL A 403 16.75 7.35 11.12
N SER A 404 16.85 7.03 9.83
CA SER A 404 18.05 7.30 9.03
C SER A 404 17.70 8.00 7.71
N SER A 405 18.50 9.00 7.35
CA SER A 405 18.44 9.66 6.03
C SER A 405 19.15 8.87 4.92
N ARG A 406 19.71 7.71 5.24
CA ARG A 406 20.37 6.79 4.30
C ARG A 406 19.79 5.38 4.47
N PRO A 407 19.83 4.53 3.42
CA PRO A 407 19.48 3.13 3.55
C PRO A 407 20.24 2.48 4.71
N ARG A 408 19.54 1.70 5.52
CA ARG A 408 20.10 1.04 6.70
C ARG A 408 20.10 -0.48 6.51
N PRO A 409 21.26 -1.17 6.60
CA PRO A 409 21.31 -2.63 6.58
C PRO A 409 20.48 -3.24 7.72
N LEU A 410 19.72 -4.28 7.42
CA LEU A 410 19.00 -5.09 8.40
C LEU A 410 19.84 -6.31 8.78
N PRO A 411 19.69 -6.85 10.00
CA PRO A 411 20.46 -8.00 10.47
C PRO A 411 20.18 -9.26 9.64
N GLY A 412 21.13 -10.21 9.66
CA GLY A 412 20.91 -11.57 9.17
C GLY A 412 20.02 -12.37 10.13
N GLY A 413 19.76 -13.64 9.78
CA GLY A 413 18.93 -14.51 10.59
C GLY A 413 17.42 -14.28 10.39
N ASN A 414 16.65 -14.78 11.33
CA ASN A 414 15.20 -14.59 11.34
C ASN A 414 14.87 -13.17 11.79
N ILE A 415 14.20 -12.42 10.96
CA ILE A 415 13.75 -11.05 11.28
C ILE A 415 12.32 -10.84 10.86
N VAL A 416 11.68 -9.92 11.55
CA VAL A 416 10.32 -9.44 11.27
C VAL A 416 10.38 -7.98 10.85
N ALA A 417 9.55 -7.62 9.88
CA ALA A 417 9.22 -6.24 9.55
C ALA A 417 7.74 -5.99 9.75
N LEU A 418 7.43 -4.80 10.22
CA LEU A 418 6.06 -4.31 10.37
C LEU A 418 5.74 -3.28 9.29
N ASN A 419 4.49 -3.27 8.84
CA ASN A 419 3.91 -2.19 8.05
C ASN A 419 2.71 -1.60 8.78
N ASN A 420 2.78 -0.32 9.14
CA ASN A 420 1.75 0.40 9.85
C ASN A 420 0.90 1.25 8.91
N SER A 421 -0.41 1.24 9.10
CA SER A 421 -1.33 2.11 8.39
C SER A 421 -2.44 2.58 9.32
N PHE A 422 -2.59 3.90 9.45
CA PHE A 422 -3.61 4.51 10.31
C PHE A 422 -4.51 5.43 9.50
N GLY A 423 -5.82 5.21 9.57
CA GLY A 423 -6.81 5.90 8.73
C GLY A 423 -7.71 6.84 9.50
N PHE A 424 -8.19 7.90 8.82
CA PHE A 424 -9.31 8.69 9.31
C PHE A 424 -10.48 7.77 9.69
N GLY A 425 -11.23 8.13 10.75
CA GLY A 425 -12.20 7.25 11.40
C GLY A 425 -11.58 6.43 12.54
N GLY A 426 -10.24 6.56 12.75
CA GLY A 426 -9.52 5.87 13.81
C GLY A 426 -9.18 4.41 13.48
N HIS A 427 -9.06 4.08 12.21
CA HIS A 427 -8.64 2.74 11.77
C HIS A 427 -7.15 2.55 12.00
N ASN A 428 -6.75 1.51 12.72
CA ASN A 428 -5.36 1.16 12.95
C ASN A 428 -5.09 -0.26 12.47
N VAL A 429 -4.10 -0.41 11.59
CA VAL A 429 -3.68 -1.69 10.99
C VAL A 429 -2.18 -1.83 11.13
N VAL A 430 -1.73 -2.97 11.66
CA VAL A 430 -0.33 -3.38 11.71
C VAL A 430 -0.21 -4.73 11.04
N LEU A 431 0.57 -4.80 9.94
CA LEU A 431 0.91 -6.06 9.27
C LEU A 431 2.28 -6.55 9.71
N GLY A 432 2.44 -7.86 9.90
CA GLY A 432 3.71 -8.51 10.21
C GLY A 432 4.20 -9.42 9.09
N PHE A 433 5.45 -9.26 8.70
CA PHE A 433 6.14 -10.08 7.70
C PHE A 433 7.43 -10.65 8.26
N ARG A 434 7.77 -11.90 7.92
CA ARG A 434 8.96 -12.59 8.44
C ARG A 434 9.78 -13.19 7.31
N VAL A 435 11.09 -13.06 7.41
CA VAL A 435 12.03 -13.85 6.61
C VAL A 435 12.90 -14.70 7.52
N THR A 436 13.15 -15.93 7.13
CA THR A 436 13.98 -16.90 7.87
C THR A 436 15.29 -17.15 7.15
N ASP A 437 16.29 -17.68 7.88
CA ASP A 437 17.54 -18.10 7.26
C ASP A 437 17.29 -19.18 6.19
N GLY A 438 17.82 -18.92 4.99
CA GLY A 438 17.69 -19.83 3.86
C GLY A 438 16.59 -19.46 2.85
N GLN A 439 15.86 -18.36 3.06
CA GLN A 439 14.92 -17.77 2.07
C GLN A 439 15.57 -16.66 1.26
#